data_a575bf55e63e1fc2eb0b8aa23f87f4d7
#
_entry.id   a575bf55e63e1fc2eb0b8aa23f87f4d7
#
_cell.length_a   1.000
_cell.length_b   1.000
_cell.length_c   1.000
_cell.angle_alpha   90.00
_cell.angle_beta   90.00
_cell.angle_gamma   90.00
#
_symmetry.space_group_name_H-M   'P 1'
#
loop_
_entity.id
_entity.type
_entity.pdbx_description
1 polymer ?
#
loop_
_entity_poly.entity_id
_entity_poly.type
_entity_poly.pdbx_seq_one_letter_code
_entity_poly.pdbx_strand_id
1 'polypeptide(L)'
;SAGSMVSGIKHSLGLAGISAVFGILIGFCVAYVLTYSRFKLKKLIDMLTLVAMAVPGVVLGIGYIFVWNQKWLTKVGLHLYGTPSILVLASVAAAIPMINRMLVGGMAKIPGSLLTAAQMQGAGFFRKIRTILLPLLHNSSVSAVLAAFGGSVFNLAITTILYPPNYSTLPVYISDSYNDLKFGYAAAATMVGGAFIVGIMMLLEVVLNAGYRKKQGH
;
A
#
# COMPACT_ATOMS: atom_id res chain seq x y z
N SER A 1 -16.11 -23.36 -2.86
CA SER A 1 -17.46 -22.93 -3.30
C SER A 1 -17.39 -21.51 -3.84
N ALA A 2 -18.37 -21.08 -4.68
CA ALA A 2 -18.43 -19.73 -5.20
C ALA A 2 -18.47 -18.68 -4.07
N GLY A 3 -19.11 -18.98 -2.94
CA GLY A 3 -19.14 -18.09 -1.78
C GLY A 3 -17.76 -17.81 -1.16
N SER A 4 -16.87 -18.79 -1.10
CA SER A 4 -15.51 -18.60 -0.58
C SER A 4 -14.63 -17.77 -1.53
N MET A 5 -14.82 -17.88 -2.85
CA MET A 5 -14.16 -17.02 -3.82
C MET A 5 -14.59 -15.54 -3.67
N VAL A 6 -15.91 -15.30 -3.54
CA VAL A 6 -16.44 -13.94 -3.33
C VAL A 6 -15.93 -13.33 -2.02
N SER A 7 -15.87 -14.13 -0.95
CA SER A 7 -15.27 -13.68 0.33
C SER A 7 -13.78 -13.34 0.16
N GLY A 8 -13.03 -14.17 -0.55
CA GLY A 8 -11.62 -13.92 -0.86
C GLY A 8 -11.40 -12.60 -1.64
N ILE A 9 -12.25 -12.32 -2.63
CA ILE A 9 -12.21 -11.05 -3.36
C ILE A 9 -12.49 -9.88 -2.43
N LYS A 10 -13.53 -9.95 -1.60
CA LYS A 10 -13.89 -8.87 -0.65
C LYS A 10 -12.74 -8.60 0.34
N HIS A 11 -12.15 -9.64 0.91
CA HIS A 11 -11.02 -9.51 1.84
C HIS A 11 -9.79 -8.90 1.16
N SER A 12 -9.46 -9.35 -0.07
CA SER A 12 -8.35 -8.78 -0.84
C SER A 12 -8.58 -7.30 -1.16
N LEU A 13 -9.78 -6.92 -1.60
CA LEU A 13 -10.11 -5.53 -1.90
C LEU A 13 -10.08 -4.64 -0.66
N GLY A 14 -10.63 -5.11 0.46
CA GLY A 14 -10.60 -4.40 1.74
C GLY A 14 -9.17 -4.16 2.21
N LEU A 15 -8.35 -5.22 2.20
CA LEU A 15 -6.94 -5.15 2.57
C LEU A 15 -6.16 -4.18 1.67
N ALA A 16 -6.35 -4.29 0.35
CA ALA A 16 -5.69 -3.44 -0.62
C ALA A 16 -6.10 -1.96 -0.51
N GLY A 17 -7.40 -1.70 -0.29
CA GLY A 17 -7.92 -0.34 -0.08
C GLY A 17 -7.30 0.32 1.15
N ILE A 18 -7.27 -0.39 2.28
CA ILE A 18 -6.67 0.12 3.52
C ILE A 18 -5.16 0.33 3.32
N SER A 19 -4.46 -0.64 2.69
CA SER A 19 -3.03 -0.54 2.44
C SER A 19 -2.68 0.64 1.52
N ALA A 20 -3.48 0.89 0.49
CA ALA A 20 -3.27 2.02 -0.40
C ALA A 20 -3.48 3.37 0.31
N VAL A 21 -4.56 3.50 1.11
CA VAL A 21 -4.86 4.75 1.82
C VAL A 21 -3.80 5.06 2.89
N PHE A 22 -3.52 4.13 3.79
CA PHE A 22 -2.51 4.38 4.83
C PHE A 22 -1.09 4.42 4.25
N GLY A 23 -0.81 3.58 3.26
CA GLY A 23 0.47 3.57 2.56
C GLY A 23 0.78 4.91 1.89
N ILE A 24 -0.19 5.53 1.17
CA ILE A 24 0.03 6.83 0.53
C ILE A 24 0.22 7.95 1.56
N LEU A 25 -0.51 7.93 2.67
CA LEU A 25 -0.38 8.93 3.73
C LEU A 25 1.01 8.87 4.37
N ILE A 26 1.43 7.69 4.80
CA ILE A 26 2.74 7.49 5.45
C ILE A 26 3.87 7.69 4.43
N GLY A 27 3.75 7.09 3.24
CA GLY A 27 4.73 7.21 2.16
C GLY A 27 4.93 8.65 1.71
N PHE A 28 3.86 9.46 1.65
CA PHE A 28 3.96 10.89 1.35
C PHE A 28 4.75 11.65 2.43
N CYS A 29 4.48 11.39 3.71
CA CYS A 29 5.24 12.01 4.81
C CYS A 29 6.72 11.65 4.74
N VAL A 30 7.04 10.38 4.52
CA VAL A 30 8.42 9.91 4.37
C VAL A 30 9.09 10.54 3.15
N ALA A 31 8.44 10.52 1.99
CA ALA A 31 8.96 11.11 0.76
C ALA A 31 9.21 12.62 0.91
N TYR A 32 8.31 13.34 1.59
CA TYR A 32 8.49 14.76 1.88
C TYR A 32 9.74 15.02 2.73
N VAL A 33 9.92 14.22 3.80
CA VAL A 33 11.10 14.33 4.67
C VAL A 33 12.38 14.04 3.89
N LEU A 34 12.40 13.01 3.07
CA LEU A 34 13.57 12.63 2.26
C LEU A 34 13.94 13.71 1.24
N THR A 35 12.96 14.35 0.62
CA THR A 35 13.20 15.29 -0.48
C THR A 35 13.47 16.70 0.01
N TYR A 36 12.65 17.24 0.92
CA TYR A 36 12.69 18.67 1.27
C TYR A 36 13.20 18.96 2.67
N SER A 37 13.30 17.96 3.56
CA SER A 37 13.77 18.19 4.92
C SER A 37 15.31 18.18 5.02
N ARG A 38 15.82 18.96 5.99
CA ARG A 38 17.22 18.93 6.41
C ARG A 38 17.49 17.90 7.54
N PHE A 39 16.60 16.93 7.72
CA PHE A 39 16.70 15.92 8.76
C PHE A 39 18.00 15.10 8.62
N LYS A 40 18.79 15.02 9.69
CA LYS A 40 20.12 14.39 9.66
C LYS A 40 20.09 12.90 9.30
N LEU A 41 19.05 12.19 9.74
CA LEU A 41 18.90 10.74 9.53
C LEU A 41 18.17 10.36 8.22
N LYS A 42 17.91 11.32 7.31
CA LYS A 42 17.20 11.04 6.07
C LYS A 42 17.88 9.97 5.20
N LYS A 43 19.21 9.91 5.19
CA LYS A 43 19.97 8.87 4.47
C LYS A 43 19.71 7.48 5.06
N LEU A 44 19.59 7.38 6.39
CA LEU A 44 19.26 6.13 7.06
C LEU A 44 17.84 5.68 6.72
N ILE A 45 16.86 6.59 6.76
CA ILE A 45 15.47 6.29 6.37
C ILE A 45 15.42 5.84 4.91
N ASP A 46 16.15 6.53 4.03
CA ASP A 46 16.23 6.16 2.61
C ASP A 46 16.82 4.75 2.42
N MET A 47 17.93 4.46 3.10
CA MET A 47 18.54 3.13 3.09
C MET A 47 17.58 2.05 3.63
N LEU A 48 16.88 2.32 4.74
CA LEU A 48 15.92 1.38 5.32
C LEU A 48 14.77 1.08 4.37
N THR A 49 14.26 2.07 3.65
CA THR A 49 13.20 1.85 2.64
C THR A 49 13.70 1.01 1.46
N LEU A 50 14.95 1.18 1.04
CA LEU A 50 15.57 0.34 0.00
C LEU A 50 15.74 -1.10 0.46
N VAL A 51 16.28 -1.30 1.69
CA VAL A 51 16.46 -2.63 2.27
C VAL A 51 15.11 -3.33 2.42
N ALA A 52 14.07 -2.62 2.86
CA ALA A 52 12.73 -3.18 3.00
C ALA A 52 12.15 -3.70 1.67
N MET A 53 12.49 -3.09 0.53
CA MET A 53 12.09 -3.61 -0.79
C MET A 53 12.81 -4.89 -1.19
N ALA A 54 14.02 -5.10 -0.68
CA ALA A 54 14.82 -6.28 -0.99
C ALA A 54 14.46 -7.52 -0.14
N VAL A 55 13.72 -7.32 0.96
CA VAL A 55 13.33 -8.42 1.86
C VAL A 55 12.17 -9.21 1.24
N PRO A 56 12.32 -10.53 1.04
CA PRO A 56 11.24 -11.37 0.54
C PRO A 56 10.01 -11.32 1.45
N GLY A 57 8.80 -11.26 0.86
CA GLY A 57 7.54 -11.17 1.62
C GLY A 57 7.34 -12.30 2.62
N VAL A 58 7.79 -13.51 2.30
CA VAL A 58 7.77 -14.67 3.22
C VAL A 58 8.59 -14.40 4.49
N VAL A 59 9.79 -13.83 4.33
CA VAL A 59 10.67 -13.49 5.46
C VAL A 59 10.03 -12.41 6.33
N LEU A 60 9.40 -11.41 5.71
CA LEU A 60 8.62 -10.39 6.43
C LEU A 60 7.47 -11.04 7.22
N GLY A 61 6.70 -11.93 6.59
CA GLY A 61 5.59 -12.63 7.25
C GLY A 61 6.05 -13.40 8.49
N ILE A 62 7.13 -14.17 8.38
CA ILE A 62 7.74 -14.89 9.51
C ILE A 62 8.22 -13.91 10.59
N GLY A 63 8.88 -12.81 10.20
CA GLY A 63 9.31 -11.76 11.12
C GLY A 63 8.16 -11.16 11.92
N TYR A 64 7.00 -10.93 11.28
CA TYR A 64 5.78 -10.47 11.97
C TYR A 64 5.31 -11.48 13.02
N ILE A 65 5.32 -12.79 12.72
CA ILE A 65 4.96 -13.82 13.70
C ILE A 65 5.89 -13.74 14.92
N PHE A 66 7.21 -13.68 14.70
CA PHE A 66 8.17 -13.61 15.80
C PHE A 66 7.99 -12.36 16.66
N VAL A 67 7.82 -11.19 16.04
CA VAL A 67 7.68 -9.93 16.77
C VAL A 67 6.38 -9.90 17.57
N TRP A 68 5.24 -10.21 16.94
CA TRP A 68 3.93 -10.09 17.58
C TRP A 68 3.60 -11.20 18.57
N ASN A 69 4.41 -12.26 18.66
CA ASN A 69 4.34 -13.28 19.72
C ASN A 69 5.28 -13.00 20.90
N GLN A 70 5.97 -11.85 20.93
CA GLN A 70 6.82 -11.51 22.06
C GLN A 70 6.03 -11.26 23.36
N LYS A 71 6.47 -11.88 24.47
CA LYS A 71 5.79 -11.82 25.77
C LYS A 71 5.55 -10.37 26.28
N TRP A 72 6.43 -9.43 25.95
CA TRP A 72 6.27 -8.04 26.36
C TRP A 72 5.14 -7.34 25.61
N LEU A 73 4.90 -7.63 24.32
CA LEU A 73 3.78 -7.11 23.56
C LEU A 73 2.43 -7.64 24.06
N THR A 74 2.39 -8.94 24.40
CA THR A 74 1.20 -9.56 24.97
C THR A 74 0.87 -8.98 26.35
N LYS A 75 1.86 -8.63 27.17
CA LYS A 75 1.65 -7.95 28.46
C LYS A 75 1.04 -6.54 28.33
N VAL A 76 1.31 -5.86 27.23
CA VAL A 76 0.73 -4.53 26.94
C VAL A 76 -0.65 -4.65 26.26
N GLY A 77 -1.18 -5.84 26.06
CA GLY A 77 -2.49 -6.08 25.44
C GLY A 77 -2.49 -6.03 23.90
N LEU A 78 -1.31 -6.00 23.27
CA LEU A 78 -1.16 -5.98 21.81
C LEU A 78 -1.10 -7.41 21.25
N HIS A 79 -2.25 -8.06 21.14
CA HIS A 79 -2.39 -9.39 20.55
C HIS A 79 -2.84 -9.27 19.09
N LEU A 80 -1.91 -9.06 18.15
CA LEU A 80 -2.25 -8.93 16.73
C LEU A 80 -2.15 -10.25 15.97
N TYR A 81 -1.35 -11.20 16.45
CA TYR A 81 -1.22 -12.51 15.78
C TYR A 81 -2.56 -13.27 15.77
N GLY A 82 -2.90 -13.86 14.63
CA GLY A 82 -4.19 -14.54 14.44
C GLY A 82 -5.39 -13.61 14.20
N THR A 83 -5.17 -12.32 14.08
CA THR A 83 -6.24 -11.33 13.77
C THR A 83 -6.06 -10.72 12.38
N PRO A 84 -7.13 -10.23 11.72
CA PRO A 84 -7.01 -9.49 10.46
C PRO A 84 -6.13 -8.24 10.55
N SER A 85 -5.96 -7.68 11.76
CA SER A 85 -5.17 -6.46 11.98
C SER A 85 -3.69 -6.63 11.65
N ILE A 86 -3.12 -7.84 11.87
CA ILE A 86 -1.73 -8.10 11.51
C ILE A 86 -1.53 -8.08 9.99
N LEU A 87 -2.51 -8.60 9.23
CA LEU A 87 -2.48 -8.55 7.76
C LEU A 87 -2.51 -7.12 7.25
N VAL A 88 -3.40 -6.29 7.83
CA VAL A 88 -3.50 -4.87 7.48
C VAL A 88 -2.16 -4.17 7.74
N LEU A 89 -1.60 -4.35 8.93
CA LEU A 89 -0.33 -3.73 9.32
C LEU A 89 0.82 -4.17 8.41
N ALA A 90 0.92 -5.47 8.12
CA ALA A 90 1.95 -6.02 7.26
C ALA A 90 1.80 -5.53 5.81
N SER A 91 0.57 -5.45 5.29
CA SER A 91 0.28 -4.99 3.93
C SER A 91 0.55 -3.49 3.77
N VAL A 92 0.17 -2.67 4.77
CA VAL A 92 0.51 -1.23 4.80
C VAL A 92 2.02 -1.05 4.81
N ALA A 93 2.73 -1.76 5.69
CA ALA A 93 4.19 -1.65 5.80
C ALA A 93 4.90 -2.09 4.51
N ALA A 94 4.43 -3.15 3.86
CA ALA A 94 4.97 -3.62 2.58
C ALA A 94 4.72 -2.64 1.42
N ALA A 95 3.63 -1.86 1.45
CA ALA A 95 3.32 -0.88 0.42
C ALA A 95 4.16 0.40 0.53
N ILE A 96 4.55 0.82 1.74
CA ILE A 96 5.26 2.08 2.01
C ILE A 96 6.53 2.26 1.17
N PRO A 97 7.47 1.29 1.05
CA PRO A 97 8.70 1.48 0.32
C PRO A 97 8.48 1.80 -1.16
N MET A 98 7.58 1.09 -1.82
CA MET A 98 7.23 1.32 -3.23
C MET A 98 6.60 2.70 -3.44
N ILE A 99 5.61 3.05 -2.63
CA ILE A 99 4.96 4.36 -2.64
C ILE A 99 5.98 5.47 -2.44
N ASN A 100 6.85 5.31 -1.42
CA ASN A 100 7.89 6.28 -1.12
C ASN A 100 8.81 6.53 -2.33
N ARG A 101 9.26 5.48 -3.03
CA ARG A 101 10.10 5.62 -4.22
C ARG A 101 9.42 6.38 -5.34
N MET A 102 8.15 6.08 -5.62
CA MET A 102 7.38 6.75 -6.66
C MET A 102 7.18 8.23 -6.32
N LEU A 103 6.87 8.55 -5.06
CA LEU A 103 6.67 9.92 -4.60
C LEU A 103 7.98 10.73 -4.54
N VAL A 104 9.08 10.14 -4.07
CA VAL A 104 10.40 10.77 -4.08
C VAL A 104 10.80 11.11 -5.53
N GLY A 105 10.60 10.17 -6.48
CA GLY A 105 10.85 10.42 -7.90
C GLY A 105 9.99 11.55 -8.49
N GLY A 106 8.74 11.66 -8.06
CA GLY A 106 7.84 12.77 -8.41
C GLY A 106 8.28 14.09 -7.78
N MET A 107 8.58 14.09 -6.48
CA MET A 107 9.00 15.27 -5.72
C MET A 107 10.35 15.82 -6.19
N ALA A 108 11.27 14.96 -6.61
CA ALA A 108 12.58 15.38 -7.14
C ALA A 108 12.49 16.27 -8.39
N LYS A 109 11.36 16.20 -9.12
CA LYS A 109 11.10 17.06 -10.29
C LYS A 109 10.56 18.44 -9.91
N ILE A 110 10.19 18.65 -8.64
CA ILE A 110 9.61 19.92 -8.15
C ILE A 110 10.71 20.68 -7.41
N PRO A 111 11.17 21.83 -7.93
CA PRO A 111 12.22 22.60 -7.28
C PRO A 111 11.78 23.10 -5.90
N GLY A 112 12.66 22.95 -4.91
CA GLY A 112 12.41 23.43 -3.54
C GLY A 112 12.20 24.95 -3.47
N SER A 113 12.73 25.70 -4.46
CA SER A 113 12.53 27.14 -4.60
C SER A 113 11.06 27.53 -4.72
N LEU A 114 10.21 26.70 -5.36
CA LEU A 114 8.76 26.94 -5.42
C LEU A 114 8.12 26.93 -4.03
N LEU A 115 8.54 26.00 -3.16
CA LEU A 115 8.04 25.92 -1.79
C LEU A 115 8.53 27.09 -0.94
N THR A 116 9.76 27.54 -1.19
CA THR A 116 10.34 28.70 -0.51
C THR A 116 9.67 30.00 -0.96
N ALA A 117 9.43 30.19 -2.27
CA ALA A 117 8.71 31.34 -2.79
C ALA A 117 7.29 31.46 -2.23
N ALA A 118 6.56 30.33 -2.17
CA ALA A 118 5.24 30.31 -1.54
C ALA A 118 5.30 30.66 -0.04
N GLN A 119 6.34 30.23 0.66
CA GLN A 119 6.56 30.58 2.06
C GLN A 119 6.80 32.07 2.26
N MET A 120 7.57 32.69 1.39
CA MET A 120 7.78 34.15 1.42
C MET A 120 6.48 34.94 1.20
N GLN A 121 5.52 34.36 0.48
CA GLN A 121 4.16 34.91 0.31
C GLN A 121 3.20 34.54 1.46
N GLY A 122 3.71 34.01 2.57
CA GLY A 122 2.90 33.65 3.74
C GLY A 122 2.16 32.32 3.65
N ALA A 123 2.49 31.45 2.67
CA ALA A 123 1.86 30.13 2.59
C ALA A 123 2.40 29.19 3.68
N GLY A 124 1.53 28.79 4.60
CA GLY A 124 1.83 27.78 5.62
C GLY A 124 2.02 26.38 5.02
N PHE A 125 2.45 25.41 5.84
CA PHE A 125 2.78 24.06 5.43
C PHE A 125 1.63 23.35 4.68
N PHE A 126 0.43 23.32 5.23
CA PHE A 126 -0.74 22.66 4.60
C PHE A 126 -1.14 23.36 3.28
N ARG A 127 -1.00 24.68 3.20
CA ARG A 127 -1.29 25.41 1.98
C ARG A 127 -0.33 25.02 0.87
N LYS A 128 0.98 24.92 1.16
CA LYS A 128 2.00 24.44 0.20
C LYS A 128 1.72 23.03 -0.31
N ILE A 129 1.35 22.11 0.60
CA ILE A 129 0.97 20.74 0.21
C ILE A 129 -0.24 20.77 -0.74
N ARG A 130 -1.32 21.44 -0.34
CA ARG A 130 -2.58 21.40 -1.08
C ARG A 130 -2.53 22.15 -2.43
N THR A 131 -1.80 23.26 -2.52
CA THR A 131 -1.80 24.12 -3.70
C THR A 131 -0.63 23.89 -4.65
N ILE A 132 0.47 23.28 -4.18
CA ILE A 132 1.67 23.05 -4.99
C ILE A 132 1.96 21.57 -5.12
N LEU A 133 2.21 20.87 -4.00
CA LEU A 133 2.67 19.49 -4.07
C LEU A 133 1.62 18.52 -4.58
N LEU A 134 0.41 18.52 -4.03
CA LEU A 134 -0.64 17.61 -4.47
C LEU A 134 -1.01 17.75 -5.95
N PRO A 135 -1.18 18.98 -6.52
CA PRO A 135 -1.42 19.12 -7.94
C PRO A 135 -0.26 18.63 -8.82
N LEU A 136 0.98 18.98 -8.47
CA LEU A 136 2.15 18.60 -9.26
C LEU A 136 2.51 17.11 -9.13
N LEU A 137 2.15 16.48 -8.01
CA LEU A 137 2.38 15.07 -7.75
C LEU A 137 1.19 14.19 -8.15
N HIS A 138 0.14 14.72 -8.74
CA HIS A 138 -1.08 13.97 -9.03
C HIS A 138 -0.79 12.63 -9.73
N ASN A 139 -0.10 12.66 -10.87
CA ASN A 139 0.21 11.46 -11.62
C ASN A 139 1.07 10.45 -10.83
N SER A 140 2.09 10.93 -10.12
CA SER A 140 2.92 10.08 -9.27
C SER A 140 2.12 9.48 -8.10
N SER A 141 1.20 10.24 -7.53
CA SER A 141 0.33 9.78 -6.45
C SER A 141 -0.68 8.75 -6.93
N VAL A 142 -1.32 8.96 -8.08
CA VAL A 142 -2.25 7.99 -8.68
C VAL A 142 -1.51 6.68 -8.98
N SER A 143 -0.36 6.75 -9.65
CA SER A 143 0.45 5.56 -9.94
C SER A 143 0.89 4.84 -8.67
N ALA A 144 1.28 5.58 -7.61
CA ALA A 144 1.68 5.01 -6.33
C ALA A 144 0.52 4.29 -5.62
N VAL A 145 -0.69 4.88 -5.64
CA VAL A 145 -1.90 4.26 -5.09
C VAL A 145 -2.26 2.99 -5.84
N LEU A 146 -2.24 3.02 -7.18
CA LEU A 146 -2.55 1.84 -7.99
C LEU A 146 -1.52 0.73 -7.81
N ALA A 147 -0.23 1.06 -7.74
CA ALA A 147 0.83 0.10 -7.49
C ALA A 147 0.70 -0.54 -6.10
N ALA A 148 0.40 0.25 -5.05
CA ALA A 148 0.17 -0.25 -3.71
C ALA A 148 -1.08 -1.14 -3.62
N PHE A 149 -2.16 -0.71 -4.25
CA PHE A 149 -3.41 -1.47 -4.32
C PHE A 149 -3.19 -2.82 -5.00
N GLY A 150 -2.66 -2.83 -6.22
CA GLY A 150 -2.39 -4.05 -6.97
C GLY A 150 -1.40 -4.97 -6.27
N GLY A 151 -0.31 -4.41 -5.73
CA GLY A 151 0.67 -5.17 -4.94
C GLY A 151 0.07 -5.82 -3.70
N SER A 152 -0.87 -5.17 -3.02
CA SER A 152 -1.54 -5.73 -1.84
C SER A 152 -2.60 -6.77 -2.19
N VAL A 153 -3.39 -6.54 -3.27
CA VAL A 153 -4.42 -7.50 -3.72
C VAL A 153 -3.81 -8.85 -4.08
N PHE A 154 -2.68 -8.84 -4.79
CA PHE A 154 -2.03 -10.06 -5.29
C PHE A 154 -0.90 -10.57 -4.40
N ASN A 155 -0.76 -10.05 -3.18
CA ASN A 155 0.28 -10.46 -2.26
C ASN A 155 -0.04 -11.83 -1.65
N LEU A 156 0.49 -12.89 -2.25
CA LEU A 156 0.37 -14.25 -1.72
C LEU A 156 1.36 -14.48 -0.56
N ALA A 157 2.59 -13.95 -0.67
CA ALA A 157 3.68 -14.29 0.25
C ALA A 157 3.40 -13.92 1.70
N ILE A 158 2.91 -12.70 1.95
CA ILE A 158 2.56 -12.23 3.30
C ILE A 158 1.24 -12.85 3.74
N THR A 159 0.24 -12.89 2.85
CA THR A 159 -1.10 -13.34 3.22
C THR A 159 -1.14 -14.82 3.56
N THR A 160 -0.41 -15.68 2.86
CA THR A 160 -0.36 -17.13 3.17
C THR A 160 0.20 -17.42 4.58
N ILE A 161 1.11 -16.57 5.08
CA ILE A 161 1.75 -16.78 6.38
C ILE A 161 0.95 -16.16 7.52
N LEU A 162 0.27 -15.05 7.28
CA LEU A 162 -0.36 -14.25 8.32
C LEU A 162 -1.89 -14.30 8.35
N TYR A 163 -2.56 -14.95 7.36
CA TYR A 163 -4.02 -14.94 7.34
C TYR A 163 -4.61 -15.68 8.56
N PRO A 164 -5.55 -15.06 9.26
CA PRO A 164 -6.23 -15.73 10.36
C PRO A 164 -7.28 -16.71 9.86
N PRO A 165 -7.73 -17.65 10.69
CA PRO A 165 -8.82 -18.55 10.35
C PRO A 165 -10.04 -17.80 9.80
N ASN A 166 -10.64 -18.32 8.74
CA ASN A 166 -11.82 -17.75 8.06
C ASN A 166 -11.62 -16.37 7.37
N TYR A 167 -10.38 -15.91 7.23
CA TYR A 167 -10.06 -14.66 6.52
C TYR A 167 -9.15 -14.93 5.31
N SER A 168 -9.57 -15.83 4.42
CA SER A 168 -8.84 -16.13 3.19
C SER A 168 -8.92 -14.95 2.22
N THR A 169 -7.79 -14.59 1.61
CA THR A 169 -7.72 -13.63 0.49
C THR A 169 -7.82 -14.37 -0.84
N LEU A 170 -8.05 -13.65 -1.95
CA LEU A 170 -8.14 -14.28 -3.27
C LEU A 170 -6.89 -15.09 -3.64
N PRO A 171 -5.64 -14.59 -3.46
CA PRO A 171 -4.45 -15.37 -3.73
C PRO A 171 -4.34 -16.65 -2.88
N VAL A 172 -4.72 -16.58 -1.61
CA VAL A 172 -4.73 -17.74 -0.71
C VAL A 172 -5.78 -18.76 -1.19
N TYR A 173 -6.99 -18.31 -1.52
CA TYR A 173 -8.05 -19.18 -2.07
C TYR A 173 -7.61 -19.91 -3.35
N ILE A 174 -6.91 -19.20 -4.26
CA ILE A 174 -6.38 -19.79 -5.48
C ILE A 174 -5.32 -20.86 -5.14
N SER A 175 -4.39 -20.53 -4.25
CA SER A 175 -3.33 -21.43 -3.80
C SER A 175 -3.89 -22.69 -3.14
N ASP A 176 -4.83 -22.54 -2.22
CA ASP A 176 -5.47 -23.66 -1.53
C ASP A 176 -6.26 -24.54 -2.51
N SER A 177 -7.02 -23.93 -3.43
CA SER A 177 -7.75 -24.67 -4.47
C SER A 177 -6.81 -25.48 -5.36
N TYR A 178 -5.63 -24.93 -5.68
CA TYR A 178 -4.61 -25.62 -6.45
C TYR A 178 -4.02 -26.80 -5.67
N ASN A 179 -3.67 -26.59 -4.41
CA ASN A 179 -3.11 -27.63 -3.53
C ASN A 179 -4.12 -28.76 -3.25
N ASP A 180 -5.41 -28.44 -3.20
CA ASP A 180 -6.51 -29.40 -3.08
C ASP A 180 -6.84 -30.14 -4.40
N LEU A 181 -6.04 -29.93 -5.46
CA LEU A 181 -6.24 -30.49 -6.80
C LEU A 181 -7.54 -30.06 -7.47
N LYS A 182 -8.16 -28.97 -7.01
CA LYS A 182 -9.38 -28.36 -7.57
C LYS A 182 -9.02 -27.35 -8.69
N PHE A 183 -8.31 -27.79 -9.70
CA PHE A 183 -7.74 -26.93 -10.76
C PHE A 183 -8.77 -26.06 -11.46
N GLY A 184 -9.99 -26.56 -11.68
CA GLY A 184 -11.08 -25.77 -12.30
C GLY A 184 -11.47 -24.54 -11.44
N TYR A 185 -11.53 -24.70 -10.12
CA TYR A 185 -11.83 -23.58 -9.20
C TYR A 185 -10.66 -22.59 -9.13
N ALA A 186 -9.42 -23.07 -9.10
CA ALA A 186 -8.23 -22.24 -9.11
C ALA A 186 -8.15 -21.42 -10.41
N ALA A 187 -8.37 -22.05 -11.57
CA ALA A 187 -8.39 -21.38 -12.86
C ALA A 187 -9.50 -20.33 -12.97
N ALA A 188 -10.74 -20.69 -12.56
CA ALA A 188 -11.87 -19.77 -12.56
C ALA A 188 -11.62 -18.56 -11.64
N ALA A 189 -11.09 -18.79 -10.44
CA ALA A 189 -10.78 -17.72 -9.50
C ALA A 189 -9.68 -16.79 -10.03
N THR A 190 -8.68 -17.34 -10.72
CA THR A 190 -7.62 -16.55 -11.32
C THR A 190 -8.15 -15.68 -12.47
N MET A 191 -8.94 -16.26 -13.39
CA MET A 191 -9.43 -15.53 -14.54
C MET A 191 -10.53 -14.51 -14.15
N VAL A 192 -11.58 -14.97 -13.46
CA VAL A 192 -12.71 -14.12 -13.09
C VAL A 192 -12.31 -13.12 -12.01
N GLY A 193 -11.67 -13.58 -10.94
CA GLY A 193 -11.22 -12.73 -9.85
C GLY A 193 -10.16 -11.74 -10.30
N GLY A 194 -9.18 -12.18 -11.09
CA GLY A 194 -8.16 -11.32 -11.68
C GLY A 194 -8.73 -10.25 -12.61
N ALA A 195 -9.60 -10.63 -13.55
CA ALA A 195 -10.26 -9.68 -14.46
C ALA A 195 -11.10 -8.65 -13.70
N PHE A 196 -11.84 -9.09 -12.68
CA PHE A 196 -12.65 -8.21 -11.83
C PHE A 196 -11.77 -7.18 -11.08
N ILE A 197 -10.64 -7.60 -10.50
CA ILE A 197 -9.73 -6.71 -9.78
C ILE A 197 -9.08 -5.72 -10.75
N VAL A 198 -8.63 -6.17 -11.94
CA VAL A 198 -8.08 -5.28 -12.97
C VAL A 198 -9.13 -4.24 -13.40
N GLY A 199 -10.38 -4.65 -13.57
CA GLY A 199 -11.50 -3.75 -13.85
C GLY A 199 -11.67 -2.68 -12.75
N ILE A 200 -11.60 -3.07 -11.48
CA ILE A 200 -11.64 -2.12 -10.34
C ILE A 200 -10.42 -1.18 -10.38
N MET A 201 -9.22 -1.66 -10.68
CA MET A 201 -8.03 -0.81 -10.80
C MET A 201 -8.19 0.24 -11.91
N MET A 202 -8.71 -0.16 -13.07
CA MET A 202 -9.02 0.78 -14.16
C MET A 202 -10.07 1.82 -13.76
N LEU A 203 -11.13 1.41 -13.06
CA LEU A 203 -12.13 2.32 -12.53
C LEU A 203 -11.54 3.30 -11.51
N LEU A 204 -10.71 2.83 -10.60
CA LEU A 204 -10.00 3.68 -9.64
C LEU A 204 -9.13 4.70 -10.34
N GLU A 205 -8.39 4.31 -11.36
CA GLU A 205 -7.57 5.22 -12.16
C GLU A 205 -8.40 6.31 -12.82
N VAL A 206 -9.51 5.93 -13.47
CA VAL A 206 -10.43 6.89 -14.13
C VAL A 206 -11.03 7.85 -13.10
N VAL A 207 -11.50 7.35 -11.96
CA VAL A 207 -12.10 8.17 -10.89
C VAL A 207 -11.09 9.16 -10.31
N LEU A 208 -9.88 8.70 -10.00
CA LEU A 208 -8.82 9.55 -9.47
C LEU A 208 -8.43 10.66 -10.46
N ASN A 209 -8.30 10.31 -11.74
CA ASN A 209 -7.96 11.28 -12.80
C ASN A 209 -9.12 12.23 -13.12
N ALA A 210 -10.37 11.75 -13.16
CA ALA A 210 -11.54 12.59 -13.41
C ALA A 210 -11.76 13.62 -12.28
N GLY A 211 -11.58 13.22 -11.02
CA GLY A 211 -11.65 14.10 -9.87
C GLY A 211 -10.62 15.24 -9.92
N TYR A 212 -9.46 14.99 -10.50
CA TYR A 212 -8.42 16.00 -10.69
C TYR A 212 -8.75 16.97 -11.84
N ARG A 213 -9.19 16.46 -13.00
CA ARG A 213 -9.57 17.29 -14.16
C ARG A 213 -10.71 18.24 -13.83
N LYS A 214 -11.70 17.82 -13.06
CA LYS A 214 -12.82 18.66 -12.61
C LYS A 214 -12.39 19.82 -11.72
N LYS A 215 -11.26 19.68 -10.99
CA LYS A 215 -10.70 20.77 -10.15
C LYS A 215 -9.83 21.76 -10.89
N GLN A 216 -9.34 21.44 -12.08
CA GLN A 216 -8.54 22.34 -12.92
C GLN A 216 -9.38 23.15 -13.91
N GLY A 217 -10.64 22.76 -14.16
CA GLY A 217 -11.55 23.45 -15.07
C GLY A 217 -12.36 24.57 -14.41
N HIS A 218 -12.02 24.95 -13.19
CA HIS A 218 -12.47 26.13 -12.47
C HIS A 218 -11.26 26.93 -12.01
#